data_c518bd55d21613ed31897e097ad96c86
#
_entry.id   c518bd55d21613ed31897e097ad96c86
#
_cell.length_a   1.000
_cell.length_b   1.000
_cell.length_c   1.000
_cell.angle_alpha   90.00
_cell.angle_beta   90.00
_cell.angle_gamma   90.00
#
_symmetry.space_group_name_H-M   'P 1'
#
loop_
_entity.id
_entity.type
_entity.pdbx_description
1 polymer ?
#
loop_
_entity_poly.entity_id
_entity_poly.type
_entity_poly.pdbx_seq_one_letter_code
_entity_poly.pdbx_strand_id
1 'polypeptide(L)'
;PYSMFGLGEMASGLYGQNTSMAGVTVGMREGMLMNIENPAGLTALDSCKLFAEASAFVKNERYRSDGSSSSAFTGNFSAFSLGGRIMRRWYMSVGVTPYSFVGYYFKSSQELEGSPGTFVTSTFSGTGGLSKAFLSQGFLLTKHLSVGMNLNFIFGNMTQNEIQSAMTVSREMSGRSFYADFGLQYH
;
A
#
# COMPACT_ATOMS: atom_id res chain seq x y z
N PRO A 1 14.98 3.94 10.32
CA PRO A 1 14.05 3.92 9.19
C PRO A 1 12.60 3.87 9.68
N TYR A 2 11.70 4.58 9.02
CA TYR A 2 10.28 4.65 9.43
C TYR A 2 9.59 3.29 9.37
N SER A 3 9.99 2.42 8.45
CA SER A 3 9.45 1.06 8.29
C SER A 3 9.79 0.10 9.43
N MET A 4 10.60 0.51 10.41
CA MET A 4 10.92 -0.28 11.61
C MET A 4 9.80 -0.28 12.64
N PHE A 5 8.91 0.70 12.61
CA PHE A 5 7.90 0.90 13.64
C PHE A 5 6.50 0.47 13.18
N GLY A 6 5.75 -0.13 14.09
CA GLY A 6 4.34 -0.50 13.90
C GLY A 6 4.14 -1.48 12.74
N LEU A 7 3.28 -1.10 11.81
CA LEU A 7 2.94 -1.88 10.62
C LEU A 7 3.87 -1.60 9.42
N GLY A 8 4.95 -0.86 9.62
CA GLY A 8 5.85 -0.43 8.57
C GLY A 8 5.45 0.90 7.92
N GLU A 9 6.01 1.19 6.75
CA GLU A 9 5.63 2.37 5.96
C GLU A 9 4.31 2.10 5.24
N MET A 10 3.32 2.94 5.49
CA MET A 10 2.00 2.82 4.86
C MET A 10 2.09 3.13 3.38
N ALA A 11 1.52 2.27 2.54
CA ALA A 11 1.38 2.55 1.13
C ALA A 11 0.38 3.70 0.92
N SER A 12 0.59 4.52 -0.10
CA SER A 12 -0.29 5.65 -0.40
C SER A 12 -1.72 5.21 -0.79
N GLY A 13 -1.92 3.96 -1.14
CA GLY A 13 -3.18 3.45 -1.68
C GLY A 13 -3.48 3.92 -3.10
N LEU A 14 -2.71 4.88 -3.60
CA LEU A 14 -2.86 5.44 -4.93
C LEU A 14 -2.08 4.63 -5.96
N TYR A 15 -2.65 4.40 -7.11
CA TYR A 15 -2.00 3.71 -8.22
C TYR A 15 -2.49 4.23 -9.57
N GLY A 16 -1.78 3.86 -10.63
CA GLY A 16 -2.11 4.26 -11.99
C GLY A 16 -2.21 5.77 -12.16
N GLN A 17 -3.25 6.23 -12.84
CA GLN A 17 -3.48 7.65 -13.11
C GLN A 17 -3.75 8.47 -11.84
N ASN A 18 -4.30 7.85 -10.79
CA ASN A 18 -4.57 8.52 -9.52
C ASN A 18 -3.31 9.08 -8.86
N THR A 19 -2.18 8.42 -9.03
CA THR A 19 -0.88 8.89 -8.53
C THR A 19 -0.45 10.18 -9.22
N SER A 20 -0.70 10.31 -10.52
CA SER A 20 -0.34 11.51 -11.31
C SER A 20 -1.16 12.74 -10.93
N MET A 21 -2.31 12.55 -10.28
CA MET A 21 -3.23 13.60 -9.87
C MET A 21 -3.11 13.95 -8.39
N ALA A 22 -1.98 13.62 -7.77
CA ALA A 22 -1.69 13.90 -6.36
C ALA A 22 -2.78 13.40 -5.38
N GLY A 23 -3.48 12.32 -5.73
CA GLY A 23 -4.51 11.70 -4.88
C GLY A 23 -5.88 12.36 -4.92
N VAL A 24 -6.14 13.29 -5.82
CA VAL A 24 -7.47 13.86 -6.03
C VAL A 24 -8.34 12.83 -6.77
N THR A 25 -8.91 11.89 -6.03
CA THR A 25 -9.62 10.74 -6.64
C THR A 25 -11.07 10.64 -6.19
N VAL A 26 -11.41 11.08 -4.97
CA VAL A 26 -12.73 10.89 -4.36
C VAL A 26 -13.86 11.46 -5.21
N GLY A 27 -13.64 12.63 -5.82
CA GLY A 27 -14.61 13.29 -6.71
C GLY A 27 -14.49 12.92 -8.18
N MET A 28 -13.45 12.18 -8.56
CA MET A 28 -13.21 11.86 -9.97
C MET A 28 -14.24 10.90 -10.54
N ARG A 29 -14.64 11.21 -11.78
CA ARG A 29 -15.58 10.42 -12.54
C ARG A 29 -15.10 10.34 -13.99
N GLU A 30 -14.46 9.25 -14.36
CA GLU A 30 -13.91 9.07 -15.69
C GLU A 30 -14.16 7.64 -16.21
N GLY A 31 -14.40 7.53 -17.51
CA GLY A 31 -14.80 6.28 -18.14
C GLY A 31 -13.69 5.23 -18.25
N MET A 32 -12.44 5.61 -18.03
CA MET A 32 -11.29 4.71 -18.16
C MET A 32 -10.52 4.52 -16.84
N LEU A 33 -11.02 5.04 -15.72
CA LEU A 33 -10.36 5.01 -14.43
C LEU A 33 -11.15 4.18 -13.42
N MET A 34 -10.51 3.18 -12.84
CA MET A 34 -11.08 2.43 -11.72
C MET A 34 -10.82 3.17 -10.42
N ASN A 35 -11.83 3.92 -9.95
CA ASN A 35 -11.75 4.66 -8.71
C ASN A 35 -12.13 3.75 -7.53
N ILE A 36 -11.13 3.29 -6.78
CA ILE A 36 -11.36 2.48 -5.56
C ILE A 36 -11.50 3.31 -4.28
N GLU A 37 -11.06 4.58 -4.30
CA GLU A 37 -11.22 5.47 -3.15
C GLU A 37 -12.70 5.89 -2.97
N ASN A 38 -13.42 6.06 -4.09
CA ASN A 38 -14.86 6.24 -4.07
C ASN A 38 -15.52 5.23 -5.00
N PRO A 39 -16.05 4.10 -4.49
CA PRO A 39 -16.62 3.04 -5.30
C PRO A 39 -17.85 3.47 -6.11
N ALA A 40 -18.50 4.58 -5.74
CA ALA A 40 -19.59 5.16 -6.55
C ALA A 40 -19.08 5.66 -7.91
N GLY A 41 -17.81 6.06 -8.00
CA GLY A 41 -17.15 6.48 -9.24
C GLY A 41 -17.02 5.38 -10.29
N LEU A 42 -17.07 4.11 -9.90
CA LEU A 42 -17.06 2.97 -10.84
C LEU A 42 -18.21 3.03 -11.84
N THR A 43 -19.32 3.68 -11.49
CA THR A 43 -20.47 3.83 -12.38
C THR A 43 -20.20 4.74 -13.59
N ALA A 44 -19.05 5.41 -13.63
CA ALA A 44 -18.58 6.17 -14.76
C ALA A 44 -17.86 5.33 -15.81
N LEU A 45 -17.40 4.11 -15.45
CA LEU A 45 -16.67 3.25 -16.39
C LEU A 45 -17.45 3.02 -17.68
N ASP A 46 -16.72 3.04 -18.79
CA ASP A 46 -17.30 2.80 -20.11
C ASP A 46 -17.98 1.43 -20.15
N SER A 47 -19.22 1.44 -20.56
CA SER A 47 -20.16 0.35 -20.36
C SER A 47 -19.90 -0.91 -21.21
N CYS A 48 -18.99 -0.83 -22.13
CA CYS A 48 -18.72 -1.92 -23.09
C CYS A 48 -17.38 -2.61 -22.86
N LYS A 49 -16.64 -2.27 -21.80
CA LYS A 49 -15.28 -2.74 -21.63
C LYS A 49 -15.05 -3.41 -20.29
N LEU A 50 -14.24 -4.43 -20.31
CA LEU A 50 -13.53 -4.93 -19.13
C LEU A 50 -12.21 -4.17 -19.02
N PHE A 51 -11.95 -3.62 -17.87
CA PHE A 51 -10.71 -2.91 -17.55
C PHE A 51 -9.80 -3.81 -16.72
N ALA A 52 -8.52 -3.81 -17.08
CA ALA A 52 -7.46 -4.41 -16.31
C ALA A 52 -6.38 -3.35 -16.08
N GLU A 53 -5.94 -3.19 -14.85
CA GLU A 53 -4.90 -2.26 -14.48
C GLU A 53 -3.85 -2.97 -13.65
N ALA A 54 -2.58 -2.80 -14.03
CA ALA A 54 -1.44 -3.27 -13.27
C ALA A 54 -0.44 -2.11 -13.16
N SER A 55 0.04 -1.85 -11.96
CA SER A 55 0.98 -0.76 -11.71
C SER A 55 2.10 -1.20 -10.78
N ALA A 56 3.27 -0.58 -10.98
CA ALA A 56 4.43 -0.73 -10.15
C ALA A 56 5.05 0.65 -9.93
N PHE A 57 5.77 0.81 -8.83
CA PHE A 57 6.51 2.04 -8.56
C PHE A 57 7.99 1.76 -8.34
N VAL A 58 8.77 2.77 -8.61
CA VAL A 58 10.20 2.80 -8.34
C VAL A 58 10.51 4.06 -7.54
N LYS A 59 11.22 3.89 -6.43
CA LYS A 59 11.57 4.97 -5.50
C LYS A 59 13.09 4.99 -5.34
N ASN A 60 13.68 6.15 -5.52
CA ASN A 60 15.08 6.39 -5.22
C ASN A 60 15.17 7.37 -4.06
N GLU A 61 15.65 6.91 -2.92
CA GLU A 61 15.77 7.67 -1.69
C GLU A 61 17.23 7.98 -1.41
N ARG A 62 17.51 9.22 -1.04
CA ARG A 62 18.83 9.65 -0.61
C ARG A 62 18.76 10.06 0.86
N TYR A 63 19.50 9.34 1.68
CA TYR A 63 19.66 9.64 3.10
C TYR A 63 20.93 10.47 3.31
N ARG A 64 20.83 11.56 4.06
CA ARG A 64 21.96 12.40 4.47
C ARG A 64 21.98 12.49 5.99
N SER A 65 23.13 12.24 6.57
CA SER A 65 23.42 12.48 7.99
C SER A 65 24.87 12.91 8.10
N ASP A 66 25.14 13.98 8.84
CA ASP A 66 26.45 14.56 9.22
C ASP A 66 27.66 14.04 8.43
N GLY A 67 27.80 14.48 7.17
CA GLY A 67 28.94 14.14 6.30
C GLY A 67 28.84 12.80 5.56
N SER A 68 27.84 12.00 5.82
CA SER A 68 27.59 10.74 5.10
C SER A 68 26.32 10.82 4.24
N SER A 69 26.38 10.29 3.02
CA SER A 69 25.21 10.13 2.18
C SER A 69 25.08 8.68 1.72
N SER A 70 23.87 8.15 1.80
CA SER A 70 23.53 6.83 1.30
C SER A 70 22.33 6.94 0.37
N SER A 71 22.28 6.11 -0.66
CA SER A 71 21.12 6.04 -1.56
C SER A 71 20.54 4.63 -1.54
N ALA A 72 19.23 4.54 -1.52
CA ALA A 72 18.48 3.28 -1.62
C ALA A 72 17.55 3.34 -2.82
N PHE A 73 17.58 2.29 -3.62
CA PHE A 73 16.70 2.09 -4.74
C PHE A 73 15.71 0.98 -4.40
N THR A 74 14.43 1.29 -4.42
CA THR A 74 13.35 0.36 -4.09
C THR A 74 12.33 0.36 -5.21
N GLY A 75 11.99 -0.83 -5.70
CA GLY A 75 10.89 -1.02 -6.62
C GLY A 75 9.92 -2.03 -6.07
N ASN A 76 8.63 -1.79 -6.22
CA ASN A 76 7.63 -2.71 -5.76
C ASN A 76 6.36 -2.62 -6.63
N PHE A 77 5.55 -3.64 -6.51
CA PHE A 77 4.20 -3.70 -7.04
C PHE A 77 3.32 -2.64 -6.36
N SER A 78 2.48 -1.97 -7.12
CA SER A 78 1.59 -0.92 -6.62
C SER A 78 0.13 -1.32 -6.63
N ALA A 79 -0.35 -1.96 -7.68
CA ALA A 79 -1.71 -2.48 -7.75
C ALA A 79 -1.89 -3.46 -8.89
N PHE A 80 -2.86 -4.35 -8.71
CA PHE A 80 -3.49 -5.10 -9.79
C PHE A 80 -5.00 -5.05 -9.58
N SER A 81 -5.73 -4.69 -10.60
CA SER A 81 -7.18 -4.63 -10.53
C SER A 81 -7.83 -5.01 -11.85
N LEU A 82 -9.00 -5.60 -11.73
CA LEU A 82 -9.90 -5.93 -12.83
C LEU A 82 -11.28 -5.37 -12.49
N GLY A 83 -11.95 -4.78 -13.46
CA GLY A 83 -13.29 -4.25 -13.23
C GLY A 83 -14.02 -3.90 -14.51
N GLY A 84 -15.31 -3.66 -14.37
CA GLY A 84 -16.17 -3.29 -15.48
C GLY A 84 -17.65 -3.30 -15.11
N ARG A 85 -18.48 -3.11 -16.12
CA ARG A 85 -19.92 -3.16 -15.98
C ARG A 85 -20.43 -4.61 -16.03
N ILE A 86 -21.06 -5.06 -14.95
CA ILE A 86 -21.66 -6.39 -14.85
C ILE A 86 -23.10 -6.38 -15.39
N MET A 87 -23.87 -5.36 -14.99
CA MET A 87 -25.25 -5.16 -15.44
C MET A 87 -25.49 -3.68 -15.77
N ARG A 88 -26.65 -3.36 -16.34
CA ARG A 88 -27.00 -2.01 -16.82
C ARG A 88 -26.75 -0.88 -15.80
N ARG A 89 -26.84 -1.17 -14.50
CA ARG A 89 -26.67 -0.19 -13.40
C ARG A 89 -25.69 -0.68 -12.33
N TRP A 90 -25.02 -1.82 -12.54
CA TRP A 90 -24.12 -2.42 -11.57
C TRP A 90 -22.74 -2.59 -12.17
N TYR A 91 -21.76 -2.06 -11.46
CA TYR A 91 -20.34 -2.09 -11.79
C TYR A 91 -19.58 -2.75 -10.66
N MET A 92 -18.54 -3.47 -10.98
CA MET A 92 -17.73 -4.19 -10.01
C MET A 92 -16.26 -4.07 -10.38
N SER A 93 -15.40 -3.99 -9.38
CA SER A 93 -13.98 -4.22 -9.56
C SER A 93 -13.42 -5.04 -8.40
N VAL A 94 -12.37 -5.80 -8.70
CA VAL A 94 -11.64 -6.62 -7.74
C VAL A 94 -10.15 -6.42 -7.97
N GLY A 95 -9.39 -6.41 -6.90
CA GLY A 95 -7.95 -6.24 -7.03
C GLY A 95 -7.19 -6.42 -5.73
N VAL A 96 -5.88 -6.23 -5.84
CA VAL A 96 -4.93 -6.29 -4.73
C VAL A 96 -4.02 -5.09 -4.81
N THR A 97 -3.81 -4.43 -3.66
CA THR A 97 -2.85 -3.34 -3.49
C THR A 97 -2.02 -3.59 -2.25
N PRO A 98 -0.77 -3.15 -2.19
CA PRO A 98 -0.05 -3.13 -0.94
C PRO A 98 -0.72 -2.16 0.04
N TYR A 99 -0.71 -2.54 1.31
CA TYR A 99 -1.22 -1.72 2.41
C TYR A 99 -0.08 -1.10 3.22
N SER A 100 0.98 -1.87 3.46
CA SER A 100 2.20 -1.38 4.08
C SER A 100 3.43 -2.15 3.61
N PHE A 101 4.60 -1.55 3.81
CA PHE A 101 5.90 -2.13 3.48
C PHE A 101 6.81 -2.12 4.69
N VAL A 102 7.51 -3.23 4.91
CA VAL A 102 8.63 -3.31 5.85
C VAL A 102 9.86 -3.69 5.04
N GLY A 103 10.82 -2.79 4.96
CA GLY A 103 12.08 -3.00 4.25
C GLY A 103 13.16 -2.14 4.85
N TYR A 104 13.98 -2.70 5.77
CA TYR A 104 15.12 -2.00 6.32
C TYR A 104 16.26 -2.97 6.64
N TYR A 105 17.45 -2.43 6.54
CA TYR A 105 18.68 -3.08 6.97
C TYR A 105 19.66 -2.02 7.46
N PHE A 106 20.05 -2.07 8.71
CA PHE A 106 21.09 -1.18 9.24
C PHE A 106 21.85 -1.85 10.38
N LYS A 107 23.05 -1.34 10.61
CA LYS A 107 23.92 -1.74 11.70
C LYS A 107 24.07 -0.59 12.68
N SER A 108 24.03 -0.88 13.96
CA SER A 108 24.33 0.06 15.04
C SER A 108 25.47 -0.51 15.86
N SER A 109 26.51 0.28 16.07
CA SER A 109 27.63 -0.08 16.94
C SER A 109 27.59 0.81 18.15
N GLN A 110 27.55 0.19 19.32
CA GLN A 110 27.59 0.90 20.61
C GLN A 110 28.81 0.42 21.39
N GLU A 111 29.47 1.37 22.05
CA GLU A 111 30.57 1.05 22.95
C GLU A 111 30.04 0.37 24.23
N LEU A 112 30.67 -0.71 24.63
CA LEU A 112 30.25 -1.47 25.80
C LEU A 112 30.56 -0.68 27.08
N GLU A 113 29.53 -0.41 27.85
CA GLU A 113 29.66 0.29 29.13
C GLU A 113 30.60 -0.52 30.05
N GLY A 114 31.68 0.12 30.56
CA GLY A 114 32.67 -0.52 31.40
C GLY A 114 33.86 -1.16 30.68
N SER A 115 33.93 -1.13 29.34
CA SER A 115 35.07 -1.64 28.55
C SER A 115 35.41 -0.69 27.40
N PRO A 116 36.15 0.41 27.68
CA PRO A 116 36.54 1.39 26.68
C PRO A 116 37.22 0.74 25.46
N GLY A 117 36.79 1.10 24.28
CA GLY A 117 37.29 0.54 22.99
C GLY A 117 36.65 -0.76 22.54
N THR A 118 35.71 -1.33 23.30
CA THR A 118 34.97 -2.53 22.91
C THR A 118 33.61 -2.14 22.33
N PHE A 119 33.37 -2.42 21.04
CA PHE A 119 32.11 -2.12 20.37
C PHE A 119 31.28 -3.38 20.19
N VAL A 120 30.01 -3.29 20.51
CA VAL A 120 29.02 -4.31 20.20
C VAL A 120 28.22 -3.83 18.99
N THR A 121 28.25 -4.63 17.93
CA THR A 121 27.51 -4.33 16.69
C THR A 121 26.22 -5.13 16.68
N SER A 122 25.11 -4.43 16.62
CA SER A 122 23.77 -4.98 16.38
C SER A 122 23.34 -4.74 14.94
N THR A 123 22.85 -5.78 14.29
CA THR A 123 22.29 -5.71 12.94
C THR A 123 20.78 -5.84 13.02
N PHE A 124 20.10 -4.85 12.49
CA PHE A 124 18.63 -4.81 12.42
C PHE A 124 18.19 -4.98 10.99
N SER A 125 17.29 -5.91 10.74
CA SER A 125 16.68 -6.11 9.44
C SER A 125 15.19 -6.41 9.57
N GLY A 126 14.43 -5.90 8.62
CA GLY A 126 13.00 -6.17 8.55
C GLY A 126 12.56 -6.33 7.11
N THR A 127 11.67 -7.29 6.88
CA THR A 127 11.13 -7.60 5.56
C THR A 127 9.66 -7.97 5.65
N GLY A 128 8.94 -7.78 4.54
CA GLY A 128 7.52 -8.12 4.42
C GLY A 128 6.61 -6.92 4.32
N GLY A 129 5.38 -7.08 4.75
CA GLY A 129 4.36 -6.04 4.70
C GLY A 129 2.95 -6.63 4.65
N LEU A 130 1.98 -5.73 4.60
CA LEU A 130 0.58 -6.08 4.48
C LEU A 130 0.07 -5.74 3.08
N SER A 131 -0.80 -6.58 2.55
CA SER A 131 -1.52 -6.37 1.30
C SER A 131 -3.01 -6.22 1.59
N LYS A 132 -3.70 -5.50 0.72
CA LYS A 132 -5.14 -5.28 0.77
C LYS A 132 -5.77 -5.88 -0.49
N ALA A 133 -6.58 -6.92 -0.36
CA ALA A 133 -7.51 -7.34 -1.40
C ALA A 133 -8.81 -6.56 -1.25
N PHE A 134 -9.38 -6.12 -2.35
CA PHE A 134 -10.63 -5.36 -2.35
C PHE A 134 -11.63 -5.90 -3.37
N LEU A 135 -12.89 -5.75 -3.02
CA LEU A 135 -14.04 -5.95 -3.89
C LEU A 135 -14.88 -4.68 -3.85
N SER A 136 -14.86 -3.93 -4.92
CA SER A 136 -15.61 -2.68 -5.06
C SER A 136 -16.85 -2.89 -5.89
N GLN A 137 -17.95 -2.31 -5.45
CA GLN A 137 -19.24 -2.37 -6.14
C GLN A 137 -19.82 -0.97 -6.24
N GLY A 138 -20.26 -0.60 -7.44
CA GLY A 138 -20.92 0.66 -7.74
C GLY A 138 -22.29 0.45 -8.34
N PHE A 139 -23.28 1.17 -7.85
CA PHE A 139 -24.67 1.11 -8.32
C PHE A 139 -25.15 2.49 -8.74
N LEU A 140 -25.66 2.57 -9.96
CA LEU A 140 -26.31 3.78 -10.48
C LEU A 140 -27.79 3.78 -10.05
N LEU A 141 -28.12 4.54 -9.00
CA LEU A 141 -29.49 4.62 -8.49
C LEU A 141 -30.40 5.44 -9.42
N THR A 142 -29.92 6.63 -9.79
CA THR A 142 -30.60 7.50 -10.77
C THR A 142 -29.62 7.91 -11.87
N LYS A 143 -30.05 8.75 -12.80
CA LYS A 143 -29.14 9.29 -13.84
C LYS A 143 -28.02 10.17 -13.26
N HIS A 144 -28.22 10.70 -12.06
CA HIS A 144 -27.32 11.66 -11.43
C HIS A 144 -26.76 11.20 -10.09
N LEU A 145 -27.25 10.07 -9.53
CA LEU A 145 -26.85 9.60 -8.22
C LEU A 145 -26.31 8.18 -8.29
N SER A 146 -25.10 8.01 -7.82
CA SER A 146 -24.40 6.74 -7.70
C SER A 146 -24.05 6.47 -6.24
N VAL A 147 -24.12 5.21 -5.84
CA VAL A 147 -23.65 4.72 -4.54
C VAL A 147 -22.67 3.58 -4.77
N GLY A 148 -21.79 3.39 -3.82
CA GLY A 148 -20.83 2.29 -3.91
C GLY A 148 -20.40 1.79 -2.56
N MET A 149 -19.82 0.59 -2.56
CA MET A 149 -19.27 -0.07 -1.39
C MET A 149 -17.99 -0.79 -1.77
N ASN A 150 -16.97 -0.64 -0.94
CA ASN A 150 -15.76 -1.46 -0.97
C ASN A 150 -15.78 -2.44 0.19
N LEU A 151 -15.47 -3.69 -0.08
CA LEU A 151 -15.12 -4.68 0.91
C LEU A 151 -13.62 -4.91 0.84
N ASN A 152 -12.92 -4.64 1.93
CA ASN A 152 -11.47 -4.69 1.99
C ASN A 152 -11.02 -5.77 2.97
N PHE A 153 -10.08 -6.58 2.53
CA PHE A 153 -9.43 -7.59 3.36
C PHE A 153 -7.92 -7.35 3.38
N ILE A 154 -7.39 -7.04 4.57
CA ILE A 154 -5.96 -6.86 4.79
C ILE A 154 -5.38 -8.19 5.24
N PHE A 155 -4.23 -8.55 4.69
CA PHE A 155 -3.49 -9.75 5.04
C PHE A 155 -2.00 -9.59 4.78
N GLY A 156 -1.18 -10.32 5.49
CA GLY A 156 0.27 -10.35 5.26
C GLY A 156 1.06 -10.69 6.49
N ASN A 157 2.37 -10.80 6.29
CA ASN A 157 3.34 -11.14 7.32
C ASN A 157 4.52 -10.17 7.27
N MET A 158 5.07 -9.89 8.43
CA MET A 158 6.26 -9.07 8.61
C MET A 158 7.23 -9.82 9.52
N THR A 159 8.51 -9.80 9.15
CA THR A 159 9.58 -10.42 9.93
C THR A 159 10.59 -9.34 10.27
N GLN A 160 10.92 -9.24 11.55
CA GLN A 160 11.94 -8.34 12.08
C GLN A 160 13.01 -9.17 12.78
N ASN A 161 14.26 -8.99 12.39
CA ASN A 161 15.39 -9.69 12.95
C ASN A 161 16.37 -8.71 13.59
N GLU A 162 16.81 -9.02 14.77
CA GLU A 162 17.90 -8.36 15.47
C GLU A 162 18.99 -9.38 15.75
N ILE A 163 20.18 -9.12 15.25
CA ILE A 163 21.36 -9.97 15.45
C ILE A 163 22.40 -9.17 16.23
N GLN A 164 22.71 -9.63 17.41
CA GLN A 164 23.72 -9.04 18.27
C GLN A 164 24.73 -10.12 18.69
N SER A 165 25.98 -10.03 18.19
CA SER A 165 27.03 -11.00 18.48
C SER A 165 26.60 -12.46 18.23
N ALA A 166 26.36 -13.24 19.28
CA ALA A 166 25.91 -14.64 19.20
C ALA A 166 24.38 -14.80 19.39
N MET A 167 23.65 -13.72 19.60
CA MET A 167 22.20 -13.75 19.87
C MET A 167 21.43 -13.27 18.66
N THR A 168 20.43 -14.04 18.25
CA THR A 168 19.49 -13.65 17.19
C THR A 168 18.08 -13.63 17.79
N VAL A 169 17.42 -12.49 17.69
CA VAL A 169 16.01 -12.33 18.04
C VAL A 169 15.23 -12.14 16.75
N SER A 170 14.33 -13.07 16.45
CA SER A 170 13.41 -12.96 15.32
C SER A 170 11.98 -12.76 15.83
N ARG A 171 11.33 -11.73 15.31
CA ARG A 171 9.93 -11.42 15.60
C ARG A 171 9.13 -11.50 14.33
N GLU A 172 8.16 -12.40 14.31
CA GLU A 172 7.21 -12.51 13.22
C GLU A 172 5.86 -11.94 13.65
N MET A 173 5.28 -11.12 12.80
CA MET A 173 3.96 -10.54 12.99
C MET A 173 3.10 -10.85 11.78
N SER A 174 1.93 -11.42 11.99
CA SER A 174 0.92 -11.62 10.95
C SER A 174 -0.30 -10.74 11.25
N GLY A 175 -0.80 -10.07 10.22
CA GLY A 175 -1.97 -9.21 10.32
C GLY A 175 -3.09 -9.69 9.41
N ARG A 176 -4.34 -9.71 9.94
CA ARG A 176 -5.56 -9.94 9.17
C ARG A 176 -6.63 -9.00 9.68
N SER A 177 -7.30 -8.30 8.78
CA SER A 177 -8.39 -7.39 9.12
C SER A 177 -9.37 -7.29 7.96
N PHE A 178 -10.61 -6.96 8.28
CA PHE A 178 -11.66 -6.71 7.31
C PHE A 178 -12.35 -5.39 7.63
N TYR A 179 -12.62 -4.58 6.61
CA TYR A 179 -13.39 -3.35 6.75
C TYR A 179 -14.14 -3.04 5.46
N ALA A 180 -15.13 -2.16 5.56
CA ALA A 180 -15.92 -1.71 4.44
C ALA A 180 -15.95 -0.17 4.37
N ASP A 181 -15.89 0.35 3.15
CA ASP A 181 -16.04 1.77 2.85
C ASP A 181 -17.29 1.98 2.02
N PHE A 182 -17.92 3.12 2.20
CA PHE A 182 -19.11 3.51 1.43
C PHE A 182 -18.82 4.80 0.68
N GLY A 183 -19.28 4.87 -0.55
CA GLY A 183 -19.14 6.02 -1.42
C GLY A 183 -20.48 6.51 -1.96
N LEU A 184 -20.58 7.81 -2.10
CA LEU A 184 -21.70 8.49 -2.74
C LEU A 184 -21.15 9.48 -3.76
N GLN A 185 -21.80 9.57 -4.91
CA GLN A 185 -21.44 10.55 -5.92
C GLN A 185 -22.70 11.07 -6.63
N TYR A 186 -22.82 12.39 -6.67
CA TYR A 186 -23.84 13.12 -7.42
C TYR A 186 -23.17 13.84 -8.61
N HIS A 187 -23.78 13.81 -9.80
CA HIS A 187 -23.23 14.37 -11.04
C HIS A 187 -24.33 14.85 -12.00
#